data_7b3139973cbd2ffcaf4497d93a9e86b4
#
_entry.id   7b3139973cbd2ffcaf4497d93a9e86b4
#
_cell.length_a   1.000
_cell.length_b   1.000
_cell.length_c   1.000
_cell.angle_alpha   90.00
_cell.angle_beta   90.00
_cell.angle_gamma   90.00
#
_symmetry.space_group_name_H-M   'P 1'
#
loop_
_entity.id
_entity.type
_entity.pdbx_description
1 polymer ?
#
loop_
_entity_poly.entity_id
_entity_poly.type
_entity_poly.pdbx_seq_one_letter_code
_entity_poly.pdbx_strand_id
1 'polypeptide(L)'
;MFKTARAKEMIDWYGAVFGARGVHDGRQVAFLTWDGESRRLALVKLPRFVRYAFPLSRIRRKTYGIDHLAFTYHSLERLLRNYERLKYEGIRPVWATNHGPTTSLYYEDPEGIRLEFQAENFATGEATAEFLNSEDFAANPIGVNIDPDYLLERLTAGEEPAELIEPGAGTRPGTTPRANKKATTWRTL
;
A
#
# COMPACT_ATOMS: atom_id res chain seq x y z
N MET A 1 3.32 10.52 -13.49
CA MET A 1 2.16 11.12 -14.21
C MET A 1 1.16 10.01 -14.50
N PHE A 2 -0.12 10.22 -14.16
CA PHE A 2 -1.20 9.27 -14.40
C PHE A 2 -2.23 9.86 -15.37
N LYS A 3 -2.85 9.01 -16.16
CA LYS A 3 -4.00 9.37 -17.01
C LYS A 3 -5.26 8.89 -16.30
N THR A 4 -6.25 9.78 -16.14
CA THR A 4 -7.48 9.47 -15.41
C THR A 4 -8.72 10.09 -16.06
N ALA A 5 -9.82 9.34 -16.06
CA ALA A 5 -11.15 9.83 -16.37
C ALA A 5 -11.94 10.20 -15.08
N ARG A 6 -11.29 10.14 -13.91
CA ARG A 6 -11.85 10.37 -12.57
C ARG A 6 -11.02 11.39 -11.80
N ALA A 7 -10.67 12.50 -12.47
CA ALA A 7 -9.71 13.47 -11.93
C ALA A 7 -10.10 14.02 -10.55
N LYS A 8 -11.39 14.32 -10.34
CA LYS A 8 -11.86 14.80 -9.04
C LYS A 8 -11.65 13.76 -7.93
N GLU A 9 -12.07 12.52 -8.17
CA GLU A 9 -11.92 11.43 -7.21
C GLU A 9 -10.43 11.15 -6.91
N MET A 10 -9.56 11.25 -7.93
CA MET A 10 -8.12 11.11 -7.75
C MET A 10 -7.55 12.24 -6.88
N ILE A 11 -7.94 13.50 -7.14
CA ILE A 11 -7.50 14.66 -6.35
C ILE A 11 -7.94 14.50 -4.89
N ASP A 12 -9.21 14.17 -4.66
CA ASP A 12 -9.78 13.99 -3.33
C ASP A 12 -9.06 12.84 -2.58
N TRP A 13 -8.85 11.71 -3.25
CA TRP A 13 -8.19 10.55 -2.67
C TRP A 13 -6.72 10.81 -2.30
N TYR A 14 -5.94 11.43 -3.21
CA TYR A 14 -4.55 11.79 -2.92
C TYR A 14 -4.46 12.89 -1.86
N GLY A 15 -5.46 13.78 -1.80
CA GLY A 15 -5.64 14.73 -0.70
C GLY A 15 -5.79 14.04 0.65
N ALA A 16 -6.69 13.05 0.73
CA ALA A 16 -6.92 12.27 1.94
C ALA A 16 -5.68 11.43 2.32
N VAL A 17 -5.06 10.76 1.37
CA VAL A 17 -3.97 9.81 1.66
C VAL A 17 -2.66 10.49 2.03
N PHE A 18 -2.25 11.49 1.27
CA PHE A 18 -0.95 12.17 1.44
C PHE A 18 -1.04 13.60 1.99
N GLY A 19 -2.24 14.12 2.22
CA GLY A 19 -2.42 15.56 2.44
C GLY A 19 -2.09 16.37 1.18
N ALA A 20 -2.25 15.76 -0.01
CA ALA A 20 -1.90 16.42 -1.25
C ALA A 20 -2.77 17.63 -1.51
N ARG A 21 -2.13 18.74 -1.90
CA ARG A 21 -2.78 19.97 -2.31
C ARG A 21 -2.61 20.22 -3.82
N GLY A 22 -3.63 20.78 -4.44
CA GLY A 22 -3.55 21.22 -5.83
C GLY A 22 -2.59 22.39 -5.99
N VAL A 23 -1.65 22.27 -6.90
CA VAL A 23 -0.76 23.35 -7.35
C VAL A 23 -1.33 24.00 -8.61
N HIS A 24 -1.95 23.18 -9.44
CA HIS A 24 -2.62 23.60 -10.66
C HIS A 24 -3.77 22.64 -10.96
N ASP A 25 -4.91 23.18 -11.37
CA ASP A 25 -6.07 22.40 -11.80
C ASP A 25 -6.66 22.98 -13.09
N GLY A 26 -6.00 22.68 -14.22
CA GLY A 26 -6.43 23.12 -15.55
C GLY A 26 -7.37 22.11 -16.23
N ARG A 27 -7.83 22.45 -17.42
CA ARG A 27 -8.77 21.64 -18.21
C ARG A 27 -8.21 20.25 -18.56
N GLN A 28 -6.93 20.16 -18.90
CA GLN A 28 -6.30 18.94 -19.40
C GLN A 28 -5.42 18.24 -18.38
N VAL A 29 -4.88 18.98 -17.40
CA VAL A 29 -3.91 18.47 -16.44
C VAL A 29 -4.13 19.13 -15.08
N ALA A 30 -3.92 18.33 -14.02
CA ALA A 30 -3.79 18.81 -12.65
C ALA A 30 -2.45 18.39 -12.08
N PHE A 31 -1.87 19.26 -11.23
CA PHE A 31 -0.64 18.97 -10.48
C PHE A 31 -0.92 19.01 -8.99
N LEU A 32 -0.44 17.99 -8.28
CA LEU A 32 -0.55 17.87 -6.84
C LEU A 32 0.84 17.80 -6.21
N THR A 33 0.96 18.30 -4.99
CA THR A 33 2.13 18.09 -4.13
C THR A 33 1.68 17.90 -2.68
N TRP A 34 2.52 17.26 -1.87
CA TRP A 34 2.30 17.03 -0.43
C TRP A 34 3.52 17.38 0.43
N ASP A 35 4.53 17.99 -0.18
CA ASP A 35 5.74 18.45 0.49
C ASP A 35 6.27 19.74 -0.12
N GLY A 36 7.58 20.01 0.00
CA GLY A 36 8.25 21.20 -0.53
C GLY A 36 8.51 21.19 -2.04
N GLU A 37 8.27 20.06 -2.71
CA GLU A 37 8.45 19.97 -4.17
C GLU A 37 7.38 20.72 -4.94
N SER A 38 7.75 21.25 -6.09
CA SER A 38 6.82 22.00 -6.95
C SER A 38 5.63 21.17 -7.42
N ARG A 39 5.85 19.86 -7.60
CA ARG A 39 4.83 18.87 -7.95
C ARG A 39 5.34 17.45 -7.70
N ARG A 40 4.50 16.59 -7.14
CA ARG A 40 4.78 15.17 -6.96
C ARG A 40 3.96 14.30 -7.90
N LEU A 41 2.73 14.71 -8.19
CA LEU A 41 1.81 13.97 -9.04
C LEU A 41 1.24 14.86 -10.12
N ALA A 42 1.26 14.37 -11.37
CA ALA A 42 0.56 14.95 -12.50
C ALA A 42 -0.58 14.03 -12.95
N LEU A 43 -1.78 14.57 -13.06
CA LEU A 43 -2.96 13.91 -13.56
C LEU A 43 -3.32 14.46 -14.93
N VAL A 44 -3.26 13.63 -15.98
CA VAL A 44 -3.80 13.97 -17.30
C VAL A 44 -5.27 13.60 -17.33
N LYS A 45 -6.12 14.59 -17.51
CA LYS A 45 -7.57 14.44 -17.49
C LYS A 45 -8.07 13.92 -18.83
N LEU A 46 -8.67 12.74 -18.81
CA LEU A 46 -9.32 12.13 -19.96
C LEU A 46 -10.83 12.39 -19.91
N PRO A 47 -11.51 12.45 -21.08
CA PRO A 47 -12.96 12.52 -21.13
C PRO A 47 -13.60 11.30 -20.39
N ARG A 48 -14.69 11.55 -19.67
CA ARG A 48 -15.35 10.51 -18.84
C ARG A 48 -15.77 9.27 -19.61
N PHE A 49 -16.12 9.39 -20.88
CA PHE A 49 -16.52 8.24 -21.71
C PHE A 49 -15.39 7.23 -21.94
N VAL A 50 -14.11 7.64 -21.87
CA VAL A 50 -12.94 6.75 -22.02
C VAL A 50 -12.98 5.61 -20.99
N ARG A 51 -13.55 5.85 -19.81
CA ARG A 51 -13.74 4.83 -18.76
C ARG A 51 -14.59 3.65 -19.23
N TYR A 52 -15.59 3.92 -20.07
CA TYR A 52 -16.50 2.90 -20.57
C TYR A 52 -16.02 2.27 -21.88
N ALA A 53 -15.25 3.03 -22.67
CA ALA A 53 -14.75 2.57 -23.96
C ALA A 53 -13.59 1.56 -23.84
N PHE A 54 -12.81 1.59 -22.72
CA PHE A 54 -11.63 0.74 -22.55
C PHE A 54 -11.60 -0.01 -21.23
N PRO A 55 -12.57 -0.90 -20.94
CA PRO A 55 -12.60 -1.67 -19.68
C PRO A 55 -11.40 -2.62 -19.53
N LEU A 56 -10.80 -3.05 -20.66
CA LEU A 56 -9.65 -3.96 -20.69
C LEU A 56 -8.34 -3.35 -20.16
N SER A 57 -8.26 -2.02 -20.01
CA SER A 57 -7.08 -1.36 -19.45
C SER A 57 -6.78 -1.79 -18.00
N ARG A 58 -7.81 -2.17 -17.23
CA ARG A 58 -7.68 -2.73 -15.88
C ARG A 58 -7.07 -4.14 -15.87
N ILE A 59 -7.41 -4.97 -16.84
CA ILE A 59 -6.90 -6.35 -16.96
C ILE A 59 -5.41 -6.29 -17.32
N ARG A 60 -5.03 -5.43 -18.25
CA ARG A 60 -3.65 -5.31 -18.71
C ARG A 60 -2.67 -4.89 -17.63
N ARG A 61 -3.09 -4.01 -16.69
CA ARG A 61 -2.26 -3.61 -15.53
C ARG A 61 -2.02 -4.72 -14.52
N LYS A 62 -2.88 -5.75 -14.49
CA LYS A 62 -2.77 -6.90 -13.56
C LYS A 62 -1.92 -8.04 -14.11
N THR A 63 -1.52 -7.99 -15.37
CA THR A 63 -0.82 -9.08 -16.05
C THR A 63 0.69 -8.86 -16.11
N TYR A 64 1.13 -7.65 -16.39
CA TYR A 64 2.56 -7.28 -16.46
C TYR A 64 2.74 -5.76 -16.34
N GLY A 65 3.95 -5.31 -15.98
CA GLY A 65 4.31 -3.91 -15.79
C GLY A 65 4.55 -3.57 -14.32
N ILE A 66 4.23 -2.34 -13.93
CA ILE A 66 4.31 -1.89 -12.53
C ILE A 66 3.13 -2.46 -11.78
N ASP A 67 3.38 -3.26 -10.73
CA ASP A 67 2.34 -3.78 -9.85
C ASP A 67 1.89 -2.73 -8.85
N HIS A 68 2.83 -2.09 -8.17
CA HIS A 68 2.55 -1.07 -7.15
C HIS A 68 3.67 -0.02 -7.06
N LEU A 69 3.42 1.04 -6.29
CA LEU A 69 4.39 2.04 -5.86
C LEU A 69 4.51 1.94 -4.34
N ALA A 70 5.74 1.74 -3.83
CA ALA A 70 6.00 1.61 -2.42
C ALA A 70 6.42 2.94 -1.78
N PHE A 71 5.91 3.20 -0.57
CA PHE A 71 6.21 4.34 0.28
C PHE A 71 6.56 3.84 1.68
N THR A 72 7.78 4.14 2.13
CA THR A 72 8.28 3.65 3.41
C THR A 72 7.98 4.65 4.53
N TYR A 73 7.39 4.16 5.61
CA TYR A 73 7.22 4.85 6.88
C TYR A 73 8.40 4.56 7.81
N HIS A 74 8.78 5.54 8.60
CA HIS A 74 9.93 5.43 9.51
C HIS A 74 9.77 4.38 10.62
N SER A 75 8.55 3.91 10.90
CA SER A 75 8.28 2.88 11.90
C SER A 75 6.92 2.23 11.68
N LEU A 76 6.75 1.01 12.24
CA LEU A 76 5.46 0.32 12.30
C LEU A 76 4.39 1.19 12.99
N GLU A 77 4.74 1.89 14.07
CA GLU A 77 3.81 2.78 14.75
C GLU A 77 3.26 3.86 13.81
N ARG A 78 4.13 4.54 13.04
CA ARG A 78 3.70 5.56 12.08
C ARG A 78 2.84 4.98 10.97
N LEU A 79 3.15 3.78 10.51
CA LEU A 79 2.34 3.06 9.53
C LEU A 79 0.94 2.78 10.08
N LEU A 80 0.84 2.24 11.30
CA LEU A 80 -0.44 1.90 11.93
C LEU A 80 -1.26 3.16 12.31
N ARG A 81 -0.61 4.26 12.73
CA ARG A 81 -1.31 5.54 12.95
C ARG A 81 -1.86 6.12 11.65
N ASN A 82 -1.12 6.00 10.54
CA ASN A 82 -1.65 6.39 9.25
C ASN A 82 -2.81 5.48 8.80
N TYR A 83 -2.71 4.17 9.06
CA TYR A 83 -3.82 3.24 8.84
C TYR A 83 -5.08 3.67 9.61
N GLU A 84 -4.96 3.98 10.90
CA GLU A 84 -6.06 4.45 11.75
C GLU A 84 -6.73 5.71 11.16
N ARG A 85 -5.93 6.70 10.77
CA ARG A 85 -6.40 7.92 10.13
C ARG A 85 -7.17 7.64 8.83
N LEU A 86 -6.58 6.84 7.93
CA LEU A 86 -7.21 6.50 6.64
C LEU A 86 -8.49 5.68 6.83
N LYS A 87 -8.51 4.78 7.81
CA LYS A 87 -9.70 4.01 8.19
C LYS A 87 -10.84 4.94 8.63
N TYR A 88 -10.55 5.98 9.40
CA TYR A 88 -11.54 6.97 9.82
C TYR A 88 -12.14 7.71 8.60
N GLU A 89 -11.36 7.97 7.56
CA GLU A 89 -11.79 8.56 6.29
C GLU A 89 -12.46 7.54 5.33
N GLY A 90 -12.66 6.30 5.77
CA GLY A 90 -13.27 5.23 4.96
C GLY A 90 -12.31 4.59 3.94
N ILE A 91 -11.02 4.92 3.98
CA ILE A 91 -10.00 4.35 3.09
C ILE A 91 -9.36 3.15 3.81
N ARG A 92 -9.57 1.95 3.28
CA ARG A 92 -9.07 0.70 3.86
C ARG A 92 -8.10 0.00 2.92
N PRO A 93 -7.08 -0.71 3.44
CA PRO A 93 -6.19 -1.49 2.61
C PRO A 93 -6.94 -2.65 1.95
N VAL A 94 -6.62 -2.91 0.70
CA VAL A 94 -7.10 -4.08 -0.05
C VAL A 94 -6.33 -5.34 0.31
N TRP A 95 -5.17 -5.16 0.93
CA TRP A 95 -4.31 -6.22 1.39
C TRP A 95 -3.38 -5.71 2.49
N ALA A 96 -3.11 -6.56 3.50
CA ALA A 96 -2.17 -6.29 4.56
C ALA A 96 -1.36 -7.56 4.87
N THR A 97 -0.04 -7.43 4.97
CA THR A 97 0.87 -8.58 5.12
C THR A 97 2.16 -8.18 5.81
N ASN A 98 2.75 -9.14 6.53
CA ASN A 98 4.13 -9.11 6.96
C ASN A 98 4.92 -10.01 5.99
N HIS A 99 5.79 -9.38 5.20
CA HIS A 99 6.66 -10.06 4.22
C HIS A 99 7.91 -10.69 4.87
N GLY A 100 8.13 -10.47 6.15
CA GLY A 100 9.38 -10.71 6.86
C GLY A 100 10.20 -9.42 6.93
N PRO A 101 10.81 -8.94 5.84
CA PRO A 101 11.58 -7.69 5.85
C PRO A 101 10.73 -6.45 6.12
N THR A 102 9.48 -6.46 5.71
CA THR A 102 8.56 -5.33 5.85
C THR A 102 7.19 -5.75 6.34
N THR A 103 6.54 -4.85 7.07
CA THR A 103 5.11 -4.89 7.33
C THR A 103 4.43 -3.91 6.38
N SER A 104 3.47 -4.38 5.57
CA SER A 104 2.95 -3.67 4.41
C SER A 104 1.44 -3.62 4.36
N LEU A 105 0.90 -2.45 4.00
CA LEU A 105 -0.51 -2.19 3.77
C LEU A 105 -0.71 -1.68 2.34
N TYR A 106 -1.48 -2.41 1.55
CA TYR A 106 -1.74 -2.08 0.15
C TYR A 106 -3.08 -1.40 -0.03
N TYR A 107 -3.08 -0.26 -0.71
CA TYR A 107 -4.28 0.51 -1.04
C TYR A 107 -4.44 0.59 -2.56
N GLU A 108 -5.66 0.78 -3.02
CA GLU A 108 -5.93 1.07 -4.43
C GLU A 108 -6.56 2.45 -4.55
N ASP A 109 -5.99 3.28 -5.42
CA ASP A 109 -6.57 4.57 -5.76
C ASP A 109 -7.85 4.42 -6.60
N PRO A 110 -8.62 5.49 -6.89
CA PRO A 110 -9.84 5.39 -7.67
C PRO A 110 -9.71 4.77 -9.07
N GLU A 111 -8.51 4.81 -9.66
CA GLU A 111 -8.22 4.14 -10.95
C GLU A 111 -7.71 2.70 -10.77
N GLY A 112 -7.53 2.24 -9.51
CA GLY A 112 -7.03 0.92 -9.17
C GLY A 112 -5.50 0.80 -9.29
N ILE A 113 -4.78 1.92 -9.20
CA ILE A 113 -3.32 1.90 -9.05
C ILE A 113 -3.04 1.51 -7.60
N ARG A 114 -2.19 0.49 -7.43
CA ARG A 114 -1.84 0.00 -6.11
C ARG A 114 -0.71 0.82 -5.51
N LEU A 115 -0.87 1.19 -4.25
CA LEU A 115 0.11 1.85 -3.42
C LEU A 115 0.39 0.95 -2.23
N GLU A 116 1.66 0.66 -1.98
CA GLU A 116 2.13 -0.03 -0.80
C GLU A 116 2.62 1.01 0.22
N PHE A 117 2.11 0.94 1.43
CA PHE A 117 2.66 1.65 2.58
C PHE A 117 3.31 0.63 3.49
N GLN A 118 4.62 0.75 3.68
CA GLN A 118 5.41 -0.23 4.39
C GLN A 118 6.25 0.39 5.51
N ALA A 119 6.60 -0.42 6.48
CA ALA A 119 7.62 -0.13 7.47
C ALA A 119 8.64 -1.28 7.47
N GLU A 120 9.94 -0.94 7.55
CA GLU A 120 11.00 -1.92 7.68
C GLU A 120 10.88 -2.64 9.05
N ASN A 121 11.03 -3.96 9.03
CA ASN A 121 11.03 -4.78 10.24
C ASN A 121 12.44 -4.97 10.80
N PHE A 122 13.47 -4.77 9.99
CA PHE A 122 14.87 -4.87 10.41
C PHE A 122 15.51 -3.49 10.51
N ALA A 123 16.42 -3.33 11.47
CA ALA A 123 17.08 -2.06 11.74
C ALA A 123 18.13 -1.69 10.67
N THR A 124 18.67 -2.67 9.94
CA THR A 124 19.73 -2.46 8.95
C THR A 124 19.47 -3.19 7.64
N GLY A 125 20.05 -2.67 6.55
CA GLY A 125 20.00 -3.33 5.24
C GLY A 125 20.72 -4.69 5.23
N GLU A 126 21.76 -4.85 6.05
CA GLU A 126 22.48 -6.13 6.20
C GLU A 126 21.57 -7.21 6.79
N ALA A 127 20.83 -6.89 7.86
CA ALA A 127 19.88 -7.82 8.47
C ALA A 127 18.74 -8.17 7.48
N THR A 128 18.27 -7.20 6.71
CA THR A 128 17.30 -7.41 5.64
C THR A 128 17.88 -8.37 4.58
N ALA A 129 19.11 -8.14 4.13
CA ALA A 129 19.77 -8.97 3.13
C ALA A 129 20.01 -10.41 3.64
N GLU A 130 20.40 -10.57 4.91
CA GLU A 130 20.54 -11.87 5.54
C GLU A 130 19.22 -12.66 5.53
N PHE A 131 18.13 -12.02 5.97
CA PHE A 131 16.82 -12.64 5.94
C PHE A 131 16.38 -13.02 4.51
N LEU A 132 16.58 -12.16 3.52
CA LEU A 132 16.21 -12.44 2.13
C LEU A 132 16.96 -13.64 1.53
N ASN A 133 18.12 -14.00 2.08
CA ASN A 133 18.89 -15.18 1.69
C ASN A 133 18.66 -16.41 2.58
N SER A 134 17.73 -16.34 3.54
CA SER A 134 17.43 -17.43 4.47
C SER A 134 16.50 -18.50 3.88
N GLU A 135 16.50 -19.67 4.50
CA GLU A 135 15.55 -20.74 4.18
C GLU A 135 14.12 -20.35 4.52
N ASP A 136 13.91 -19.54 5.56
CA ASP A 136 12.59 -19.04 5.97
C ASP A 136 11.97 -18.17 4.88
N PHE A 137 12.74 -17.25 4.32
CA PHE A 137 12.27 -16.44 3.19
C PHE A 137 12.02 -17.29 1.94
N ALA A 138 12.90 -18.24 1.63
CA ALA A 138 12.73 -19.16 0.50
C ALA A 138 11.46 -20.03 0.63
N ALA A 139 11.12 -20.44 1.86
CA ALA A 139 9.92 -21.21 2.15
C ALA A 139 8.62 -20.38 2.01
N ASN A 140 8.66 -19.08 2.35
CA ASN A 140 7.50 -18.19 2.25
C ASN A 140 7.89 -16.76 1.81
N PRO A 141 8.26 -16.54 0.54
CA PRO A 141 8.71 -15.23 0.05
C PRO A 141 7.62 -14.16 0.00
N ILE A 142 6.37 -14.55 0.25
CA ILE A 142 5.22 -13.64 0.21
C ILE A 142 4.85 -13.14 1.61
N GLY A 143 5.18 -13.91 2.63
CA GLY A 143 4.87 -13.57 4.01
C GLY A 143 3.49 -14.02 4.46
N VAL A 144 3.04 -13.42 5.56
CA VAL A 144 1.83 -13.80 6.30
C VAL A 144 0.85 -12.64 6.33
N ASN A 145 -0.41 -12.89 6.02
CA ASN A 145 -1.46 -11.89 6.15
C ASN A 145 -1.59 -11.43 7.60
N ILE A 146 -1.79 -10.13 7.77
CA ILE A 146 -2.01 -9.51 9.08
C ILE A 146 -3.39 -8.85 9.14
N ASP A 147 -3.91 -8.71 10.35
CA ASP A 147 -5.05 -7.87 10.69
C ASP A 147 -4.52 -6.53 11.23
N PRO A 148 -4.56 -5.44 10.46
CA PRO A 148 -4.03 -4.17 10.91
C PRO A 148 -4.83 -3.56 12.06
N ASP A 149 -6.12 -3.92 12.24
CA ASP A 149 -6.90 -3.53 13.41
C ASP A 149 -6.34 -4.19 14.67
N TYR A 150 -5.99 -5.47 14.58
CA TYR A 150 -5.40 -6.20 15.70
C TYR A 150 -4.02 -5.69 16.09
N LEU A 151 -3.16 -5.40 15.10
CA LEU A 151 -1.87 -4.77 15.39
C LEU A 151 -2.03 -3.39 16.05
N LEU A 152 -2.99 -2.60 15.59
CA LEU A 152 -3.28 -1.29 16.18
C LEU A 152 -3.81 -1.41 17.61
N GLU A 153 -4.67 -2.39 17.90
CA GLU A 153 -5.16 -2.69 19.24
C GLU A 153 -3.99 -3.01 20.20
N ARG A 154 -3.08 -3.89 19.78
CA ARG A 154 -1.90 -4.30 20.56
C ARG A 154 -0.94 -3.12 20.78
N LEU A 155 -0.65 -2.35 19.74
CA LEU A 155 0.16 -1.14 19.84
C LEU A 155 -0.46 -0.13 20.82
N THR A 156 -1.77 0.05 20.78
CA THR A 156 -2.50 0.97 21.67
C THR A 156 -2.53 0.46 23.11
N ALA A 157 -2.49 -0.86 23.30
CA ALA A 157 -2.36 -1.49 24.62
C ALA A 157 -0.95 -1.36 25.21
N GLY A 158 0.03 -0.80 24.47
CA GLY A 158 1.38 -0.54 24.91
C GLY A 158 2.37 -1.68 24.66
N GLU A 159 2.03 -2.61 23.77
CA GLU A 159 3.00 -3.63 23.36
C GLU A 159 4.12 -3.01 22.50
N GLU A 160 5.33 -3.51 22.70
CA GLU A 160 6.50 -2.99 22.02
C GLU A 160 6.46 -3.27 20.52
N PRO A 161 6.78 -2.27 19.67
CA PRO A 161 6.76 -2.46 18.21
C PRO A 161 7.61 -3.65 17.73
N ALA A 162 8.69 -4.00 18.44
CA ALA A 162 9.53 -5.15 18.11
C ALA A 162 8.78 -6.49 18.21
N GLU A 163 7.80 -6.62 19.10
CA GLU A 163 6.96 -7.81 19.23
C GLU A 163 5.90 -7.89 18.12
N LEU A 164 5.50 -6.72 17.60
CA LEU A 164 4.44 -6.61 16.59
C LEU A 164 4.92 -6.88 15.17
N ILE A 165 6.23 -6.82 14.92
CA ILE A 165 6.84 -7.14 13.61
C ILE A 165 7.11 -8.62 13.43
N GLU A 166 7.02 -9.43 14.48
CA GLU A 166 7.26 -10.87 14.42
C GLU A 166 6.27 -11.56 13.47
N PRO A 167 6.71 -12.59 12.71
CA PRO A 167 5.82 -13.36 11.86
C PRO A 167 4.65 -13.96 12.67
N GLY A 168 3.43 -13.64 12.24
CA GLY A 168 2.21 -14.08 12.95
C GLY A 168 1.70 -13.15 14.04
N ALA A 169 2.46 -12.15 14.48
CA ALA A 169 2.02 -11.18 15.49
C ALA A 169 0.72 -10.45 15.07
N GLY A 170 0.53 -10.20 13.79
CA GLY A 170 -0.69 -9.60 13.23
C GLY A 170 -1.86 -10.58 13.05
N THR A 171 -1.77 -11.81 13.57
CA THR A 171 -2.82 -12.81 13.44
C THR A 171 -3.63 -12.91 14.73
N ARG A 172 -4.95 -12.70 14.65
CA ARG A 172 -5.82 -12.84 15.83
C ARG A 172 -5.80 -14.28 16.36
N PRO A 173 -5.81 -14.49 17.70
CA PRO A 173 -5.91 -15.80 18.30
C PRO A 173 -7.10 -16.58 17.74
N GLY A 174 -6.91 -17.87 17.49
CA GLY A 174 -7.95 -18.75 16.92
C GLY A 174 -8.16 -18.60 15.42
N THR A 175 -7.40 -17.73 14.74
CA THR A 175 -7.36 -17.67 13.28
C THR A 175 -6.09 -18.34 12.75
N THR A 176 -6.19 -19.01 11.60
CA THR A 176 -5.00 -19.55 10.93
C THR A 176 -4.41 -18.47 10.04
N PRO A 177 -3.11 -18.14 10.19
CA PRO A 177 -2.43 -17.29 9.22
C PRO A 177 -2.61 -17.88 7.82
N ARG A 178 -3.21 -17.12 6.91
CA ARG A 178 -3.38 -17.59 5.54
C ARG A 178 -2.27 -16.98 4.71
N ALA A 179 -1.45 -17.82 4.08
CA ALA A 179 -0.62 -17.37 2.98
C ALA A 179 -1.48 -16.61 1.98
N ASN A 180 -0.98 -15.51 1.49
CA ASN A 180 -1.77 -14.64 0.65
C ASN A 180 -2.16 -15.28 -0.67
N LYS A 181 -3.45 -15.55 -0.88
CA LYS A 181 -3.94 -16.13 -2.13
C LYS A 181 -3.67 -15.27 -3.38
N LYS A 182 -3.46 -13.95 -3.24
CA LYS A 182 -3.13 -13.08 -4.38
C LYS A 182 -1.70 -13.30 -4.89
N ALA A 183 -0.81 -13.79 -4.06
CA ALA A 183 0.57 -14.09 -4.45
C ALA A 183 0.71 -15.40 -5.21
N THR A 184 -0.21 -16.34 -5.04
CA THR A 184 -0.22 -17.61 -5.79
C THR A 184 -0.52 -17.41 -7.28
N THR A 185 -1.07 -16.26 -7.70
CA THR A 185 -1.29 -15.95 -9.11
C THR A 185 -0.01 -15.63 -9.90
N TRP A 186 1.11 -15.42 -9.22
CA TRP A 186 2.42 -15.20 -9.87
C TRP A 186 3.06 -16.51 -10.37
N ARG A 187 2.66 -17.65 -9.83
CA ARG A 187 3.21 -18.96 -10.21
C ARG A 187 2.42 -19.71 -11.29
N THR A 188 1.33 -19.12 -11.78
CA THR A 188 0.44 -19.74 -12.77
C THR A 188 0.45 -19.01 -14.13
N LEU A 189 1.46 -18.19 -14.37
CA LEU A 189 1.82 -17.67 -15.68
C LEU A 189 3.23 -18.26 -16.04
#